data_e00c400d7a9d7394ff1f94e399688462
#
_entry.id   e00c400d7a9d7394ff1f94e399688462
#
_cell.length_a   1.000
_cell.length_b   1.000
_cell.length_c   1.000
_cell.angle_alpha   90.00
_cell.angle_beta   90.00
_cell.angle_gamma   90.00
#
_symmetry.space_group_name_H-M   'P 1'
#
loop_
_entity.id
_entity.type
_entity.pdbx_description
1 polymer ?
#
loop_
_entity_poly.entity_id
_entity_poly.type
_entity_poly.pdbx_seq_one_letter_code
_entity_poly.pdbx_strand_id
1 'polypeptide(L)'
;MALGPGRFSVEPTRERPDSPPRSYGVPRRGGTFIEWAHVIERLTTSEGYWIGTVTPGGRPHVVPIWGCFVGDDLYLETGAPDTIKNRNLARNPNVWIHLDDVNDAVMVRGRGVELRSLDRELGEALASAMSGKYKGYDPTPDSWDNGGMWRIEPETVLAWKAMPTSTRWRFDKPG
;
A
#
# COMPACT_ATOMS: atom_id res chain seq x y z
N MET A 1 -5.97 23.27 -2.83
CA MET A 1 -5.15 22.93 -4.03
C MET A 1 -5.58 21.52 -4.39
N ALA A 2 -6.08 21.28 -5.61
CA ALA A 2 -6.54 19.94 -5.98
C ALA A 2 -5.40 18.93 -5.76
N LEU A 3 -5.72 17.81 -5.11
CA LEU A 3 -4.80 16.69 -4.98
C LEU A 3 -4.34 16.32 -6.39
N GLY A 4 -3.03 16.38 -6.65
CA GLY A 4 -2.46 15.98 -7.95
C GLY A 4 -2.78 14.51 -8.26
N PRO A 5 -2.48 14.02 -9.49
CA PRO A 5 -2.72 12.62 -9.82
C PRO A 5 -2.00 11.73 -8.81
N GLY A 6 -2.75 10.86 -8.15
CA GLY A 6 -2.22 9.93 -7.15
C GLY A 6 -1.31 8.87 -7.78
N ARG A 7 -0.53 8.21 -6.95
CA ARG A 7 0.51 7.25 -7.40
C ARG A 7 -0.05 6.00 -8.07
N PHE A 8 -1.31 5.67 -7.80
CA PHE A 8 -1.97 4.48 -8.38
C PHE A 8 -2.90 4.81 -9.56
N SER A 9 -3.00 6.08 -9.99
CA SER A 9 -3.92 6.54 -11.04
C SER A 9 -3.59 6.01 -12.44
N VAL A 10 -2.33 5.70 -12.71
CA VAL A 10 -1.86 5.22 -14.00
C VAL A 10 -1.29 3.82 -13.84
N GLU A 11 -1.63 2.91 -14.76
CA GLU A 11 -1.02 1.58 -14.78
C GLU A 11 0.49 1.71 -15.01
N PRO A 12 1.32 1.19 -14.06
CA PRO A 12 2.77 1.22 -14.21
C PRO A 12 3.24 0.19 -15.24
N THR A 13 4.54 0.16 -15.52
CA THR A 13 5.12 -0.83 -16.45
C THR A 13 4.87 -2.25 -15.95
N ARG A 14 4.15 -3.04 -16.76
CA ARG A 14 3.76 -4.42 -16.47
C ARG A 14 4.79 -5.41 -17.02
N GLU A 15 5.19 -6.35 -16.20
CA GLU A 15 6.16 -7.38 -16.56
C GLU A 15 5.97 -8.68 -15.78
N ARG A 16 6.75 -9.72 -16.09
CA ARG A 16 6.84 -10.92 -15.27
C ARG A 16 7.77 -10.70 -14.08
N PRO A 17 7.50 -11.33 -12.91
CA PRO A 17 8.46 -11.37 -11.81
C PRO A 17 9.82 -11.93 -12.25
N ASP A 18 10.91 -11.47 -11.63
CA ASP A 18 12.26 -11.96 -11.93
C ASP A 18 12.37 -13.45 -11.63
N SER A 19 12.82 -14.20 -12.63
CA SER A 19 13.27 -15.59 -12.51
C SER A 19 12.45 -16.50 -11.58
N PRO A 20 11.13 -16.61 -11.75
CA PRO A 20 10.39 -17.62 -11.00
C PRO A 20 10.92 -19.01 -11.39
N PRO A 21 10.94 -19.98 -10.45
CA PRO A 21 11.31 -21.34 -10.78
C PRO A 21 10.46 -21.87 -11.94
N ARG A 22 11.08 -22.57 -12.92
CA ARG A 22 10.35 -23.15 -14.07
C ARG A 22 9.22 -24.07 -13.64
N SER A 23 9.38 -24.74 -12.50
CA SER A 23 8.38 -25.62 -11.89
C SER A 23 7.08 -24.92 -11.51
N TYR A 24 7.06 -23.60 -11.35
CA TYR A 24 5.85 -22.85 -11.02
C TYR A 24 4.98 -22.51 -12.24
N GLY A 25 5.43 -22.85 -13.44
CA GLY A 25 4.65 -22.62 -14.67
C GLY A 25 4.52 -21.14 -15.08
N VAL A 26 5.28 -20.24 -14.46
CA VAL A 26 5.27 -18.82 -14.82
C VAL A 26 5.99 -18.64 -16.16
N PRO A 27 5.33 -18.13 -17.20
CA PRO A 27 5.98 -17.89 -18.48
C PRO A 27 7.03 -16.80 -18.34
N ARG A 28 8.17 -16.93 -19.02
CA ARG A 28 9.22 -15.91 -19.02
C ARG A 28 8.80 -14.64 -19.76
N ARG A 29 7.94 -14.78 -20.77
CA ARG A 29 7.40 -13.68 -21.58
C ARG A 29 5.96 -13.99 -21.97
N GLY A 30 5.15 -12.95 -22.11
CA GLY A 30 3.74 -13.09 -22.52
C GLY A 30 2.88 -13.90 -21.52
N GLY A 31 1.83 -14.52 -22.02
CA GLY A 31 0.82 -15.25 -21.22
C GLY A 31 -0.20 -14.32 -20.58
N THR A 32 -1.09 -14.88 -19.75
CA THR A 32 -2.14 -14.13 -19.06
C THR A 32 -1.54 -13.35 -17.89
N PHE A 33 -1.79 -12.07 -17.87
CA PHE A 33 -1.44 -11.17 -16.76
C PHE A 33 -2.69 -10.87 -15.91
N ILE A 34 -2.49 -10.49 -14.65
CA ILE A 34 -3.51 -9.81 -13.86
C ILE A 34 -3.66 -8.39 -14.42
N GLU A 35 -4.91 -7.91 -14.52
CA GLU A 35 -5.17 -6.55 -14.96
C GLU A 35 -4.97 -5.55 -13.81
N TRP A 36 -4.48 -4.35 -14.15
CA TRP A 36 -4.23 -3.31 -13.13
C TRP A 36 -5.50 -2.89 -12.39
N ALA A 37 -6.61 -2.79 -13.11
CA ALA A 37 -7.92 -2.47 -12.52
C ALA A 37 -8.31 -3.46 -11.42
N HIS A 38 -8.01 -4.76 -11.59
CA HIS A 38 -8.24 -5.76 -10.55
C HIS A 38 -7.39 -5.51 -9.30
N VAL A 39 -6.12 -5.11 -9.47
CA VAL A 39 -5.25 -4.76 -8.34
C VAL A 39 -5.81 -3.59 -7.55
N ILE A 40 -6.25 -2.53 -8.26
CA ILE A 40 -6.84 -1.35 -7.63
C ILE A 40 -8.14 -1.71 -6.90
N GLU A 41 -9.02 -2.48 -7.53
CA GLU A 41 -10.24 -2.97 -6.90
C GLU A 41 -9.94 -3.71 -5.60
N ARG A 42 -8.99 -4.66 -5.63
CA ARG A 42 -8.61 -5.43 -4.44
C ARG A 42 -8.05 -4.56 -3.33
N LEU A 43 -7.20 -3.59 -3.66
CA LEU A 43 -6.60 -2.67 -2.68
C LEU A 43 -7.64 -1.72 -2.08
N THR A 44 -8.60 -1.22 -2.87
CA THR A 44 -9.60 -0.26 -2.40
C THR A 44 -10.72 -0.92 -1.58
N THR A 45 -11.11 -2.15 -1.94
CA THR A 45 -12.22 -2.87 -1.28
C THR A 45 -11.79 -3.73 -0.08
N SER A 46 -10.48 -3.95 0.12
CA SER A 46 -9.97 -4.72 1.25
C SER A 46 -10.38 -4.09 2.59
N GLU A 47 -10.84 -4.90 3.55
CA GLU A 47 -11.19 -4.43 4.89
C GLU A 47 -9.98 -3.90 5.66
N GLY A 48 -8.79 -4.41 5.40
CA GLY A 48 -7.54 -3.99 6.02
C GLY A 48 -6.34 -4.49 5.23
N TYR A 49 -5.17 -4.21 5.75
CA TYR A 49 -3.90 -4.57 5.13
C TYR A 49 -2.98 -5.20 6.16
N TRP A 50 -1.97 -5.90 5.70
CA TRP A 50 -0.81 -6.26 6.51
C TRP A 50 0.36 -5.36 6.10
N ILE A 51 1.05 -4.81 7.11
CA ILE A 51 2.25 -4.01 6.88
C ILE A 51 3.47 -4.72 7.46
N GLY A 52 4.47 -4.91 6.61
CA GLY A 52 5.81 -5.37 6.99
C GLY A 52 6.77 -4.19 7.10
N THR A 53 7.41 -4.07 8.25
CA THR A 53 8.45 -3.07 8.56
C THR A 53 9.68 -3.78 9.11
N VAL A 54 10.80 -3.06 9.27
CA VAL A 54 12.05 -3.64 9.77
C VAL A 54 12.50 -2.93 11.05
N THR A 55 12.75 -3.71 12.09
CA THR A 55 13.28 -3.18 13.35
C THR A 55 14.72 -2.68 13.19
N PRO A 56 15.25 -1.86 14.12
CA PRO A 56 16.64 -1.42 14.08
C PRO A 56 17.67 -2.57 14.05
N GLY A 57 17.31 -3.72 14.60
CA GLY A 57 18.15 -4.94 14.56
C GLY A 57 17.96 -5.80 13.29
N GLY A 58 17.29 -5.29 12.25
CA GLY A 58 17.10 -6.00 10.97
C GLY A 58 16.00 -7.08 11.01
N ARG A 59 15.22 -7.19 12.09
CA ARG A 59 14.16 -8.19 12.20
C ARG A 59 12.88 -7.71 11.53
N PRO A 60 12.22 -8.53 10.70
CA PRO A 60 10.89 -8.22 10.19
C PRO A 60 9.87 -8.03 11.33
N HIS A 61 8.97 -7.09 11.16
CA HIS A 61 7.84 -6.85 12.02
C HIS A 61 6.59 -6.70 11.14
N VAL A 62 5.66 -7.62 11.24
CA VAL A 62 4.45 -7.69 10.39
C VAL A 62 3.22 -7.66 11.28
N VAL A 63 2.30 -6.76 10.99
CA VAL A 63 1.04 -6.58 11.74
C VAL A 63 -0.09 -6.15 10.82
N PRO A 64 -1.36 -6.42 11.19
CA PRO A 64 -2.49 -5.84 10.49
C PRO A 64 -2.53 -4.31 10.72
N ILE A 65 -3.08 -3.60 9.74
CA ILE A 65 -3.16 -2.14 9.75
C ILE A 65 -4.41 -1.67 9.00
N TRP A 66 -4.98 -0.59 9.48
CA TRP A 66 -6.04 0.12 8.78
C TRP A 66 -5.47 1.09 7.75
N GLY A 67 -6.28 1.34 6.72
CA GLY A 67 -5.93 2.30 5.69
C GLY A 67 -7.05 2.48 4.69
N CYS A 68 -6.90 3.50 3.89
CA CYS A 68 -7.88 3.86 2.87
C CYS A 68 -7.20 4.43 1.62
N PHE A 69 -7.97 4.53 0.55
CA PHE A 69 -7.62 5.35 -0.60
C PHE A 69 -8.29 6.71 -0.48
N VAL A 70 -7.53 7.76 -0.75
CA VAL A 70 -8.06 9.10 -1.01
C VAL A 70 -7.49 9.55 -2.35
N GLY A 71 -8.37 9.85 -3.30
CA GLY A 71 -7.96 9.90 -4.69
C GLY A 71 -7.33 8.55 -5.11
N ASP A 72 -6.16 8.62 -5.72
CA ASP A 72 -5.42 7.45 -6.18
C ASP A 72 -4.19 7.15 -5.31
N ASP A 73 -4.17 7.59 -4.06
CA ASP A 73 -3.10 7.32 -3.12
C ASP A 73 -3.58 6.42 -1.97
N LEU A 74 -2.72 5.48 -1.57
CA LEU A 74 -2.94 4.61 -0.41
C LEU A 74 -2.38 5.26 0.85
N TYR A 75 -3.23 5.37 1.87
CA TYR A 75 -2.88 5.88 3.19
C TYR A 75 -3.06 4.79 4.24
N LEU A 76 -2.09 4.66 5.15
CA LEU A 76 -2.11 3.69 6.23
C LEU A 76 -2.00 4.40 7.59
N GLU A 77 -2.87 4.00 8.52
CA GLU A 77 -2.88 4.54 9.88
C GLU A 77 -2.07 3.67 10.81
N THR A 78 -0.94 4.18 11.29
CA THR A 78 -0.06 3.45 12.21
C THR A 78 -0.43 3.62 13.68
N GLY A 79 -1.43 4.46 13.98
CA GLY A 79 -1.83 4.82 15.33
C GLY A 79 -0.78 5.70 16.03
N ALA A 80 -0.69 5.58 17.35
CA ALA A 80 0.19 6.43 18.14
C ALA A 80 1.67 6.37 17.70
N PRO A 81 2.41 7.50 17.83
CA PRO A 81 3.81 7.60 17.37
C PRO A 81 4.77 6.59 18.04
N ASP A 82 4.44 6.08 19.21
CA ASP A 82 5.24 5.12 19.97
C ASP A 82 5.02 3.66 19.58
N THR A 83 4.13 3.37 18.64
CA THR A 83 3.96 2.00 18.12
C THR A 83 5.24 1.51 17.43
N ILE A 84 5.50 0.19 17.50
CA ILE A 84 6.70 -0.41 16.89
C ILE A 84 6.77 -0.11 15.39
N LYS A 85 5.64 -0.28 14.67
CA LYS A 85 5.59 -0.02 13.23
C LYS A 85 5.89 1.44 12.89
N ASN A 86 5.37 2.40 13.68
CA ASN A 86 5.63 3.82 13.45
C ASN A 86 7.10 4.18 13.68
N ARG A 87 7.70 3.69 14.80
CA ARG A 87 9.14 3.88 15.07
C ARG A 87 10.04 3.23 14.01
N ASN A 88 9.64 2.07 13.49
CA ASN A 88 10.37 1.41 12.41
C ASN A 88 10.35 2.27 11.14
N LEU A 89 9.15 2.74 10.71
CA LEU A 89 8.97 3.58 9.53
C LEU A 89 9.74 4.90 9.61
N ALA A 90 9.73 5.56 10.76
CA ALA A 90 10.47 6.80 10.98
C ALA A 90 12.00 6.63 10.77
N ARG A 91 12.53 5.42 10.96
CA ARG A 91 13.95 5.09 10.77
C ARG A 91 14.26 4.49 9.41
N ASN A 92 13.37 3.64 8.94
CA ASN A 92 13.48 2.96 7.65
C ASN A 92 12.09 2.97 6.97
N PRO A 93 11.87 3.88 6.03
CA PRO A 93 10.57 4.05 5.39
C PRO A 93 10.19 2.91 4.43
N ASN A 94 11.07 1.96 4.17
CA ASN A 94 10.76 0.83 3.30
C ASN A 94 9.68 -0.05 3.93
N VAL A 95 8.65 -0.34 3.14
CA VAL A 95 7.51 -1.15 3.55
C VAL A 95 7.22 -2.27 2.56
N TRP A 96 6.62 -3.31 3.11
CA TRP A 96 5.93 -4.33 2.35
C TRP A 96 4.50 -4.42 2.84
N ILE A 97 3.54 -4.26 1.93
CA ILE A 97 2.12 -4.29 2.25
C ILE A 97 1.51 -5.45 1.48
N HIS A 98 0.60 -6.20 2.08
CA HIS A 98 -0.14 -7.22 1.36
C HIS A 98 -1.58 -7.35 1.88
N LEU A 99 -2.43 -7.93 1.04
CA LEU A 99 -3.75 -8.40 1.41
C LEU A 99 -3.65 -9.82 1.99
N ASP A 100 -4.67 -10.29 2.66
CA ASP A 100 -4.69 -11.57 3.37
C ASP A 100 -5.08 -12.79 2.50
N ASP A 101 -5.64 -12.55 1.30
CA ASP A 101 -6.05 -13.62 0.39
C ASP A 101 -4.86 -14.17 -0.41
N VAL A 102 -4.41 -15.36 -0.04
CA VAL A 102 -3.29 -16.04 -0.73
C VAL A 102 -3.65 -16.57 -2.12
N ASN A 103 -4.95 -16.72 -2.43
CA ASN A 103 -5.43 -17.21 -3.72
C ASN A 103 -5.72 -16.08 -4.70
N ASP A 104 -5.81 -14.86 -4.23
CA ASP A 104 -5.90 -13.63 -5.02
C ASP A 104 -4.95 -12.60 -4.42
N ALA A 105 -3.68 -12.92 -4.48
CA ALA A 105 -2.62 -12.19 -3.78
C ALA A 105 -2.33 -10.84 -4.44
N VAL A 106 -2.26 -9.81 -3.61
CA VAL A 106 -1.78 -8.47 -3.98
C VAL A 106 -0.78 -8.01 -2.93
N MET A 107 0.40 -7.60 -3.39
CA MET A 107 1.49 -7.12 -2.55
C MET A 107 2.07 -5.85 -3.12
N VAL A 108 2.33 -4.87 -2.26
CA VAL A 108 2.94 -3.58 -2.60
C VAL A 108 4.24 -3.43 -1.83
N ARG A 109 5.35 -3.27 -2.54
CA ARG A 109 6.61 -2.81 -1.98
C ARG A 109 6.76 -1.33 -2.28
N GLY A 110 7.18 -0.56 -1.31
CA GLY A 110 7.35 0.88 -1.49
C GLY A 110 7.94 1.55 -0.26
N ARG A 111 7.67 2.84 -0.16
CA ARG A 111 8.12 3.69 0.95
C ARG A 111 6.93 4.36 1.60
N GLY A 112 6.96 4.48 2.92
CA GLY A 112 6.03 5.32 3.67
C GLY A 112 6.55 6.75 3.77
N VAL A 113 5.66 7.72 3.58
CA VAL A 113 5.90 9.14 3.83
C VAL A 113 4.96 9.56 4.94
N GLU A 114 5.51 9.91 6.10
CA GLU A 114 4.71 10.36 7.23
C GLU A 114 4.07 11.71 6.92
N LEU A 115 2.79 11.81 7.20
CA LEU A 115 2.04 13.05 7.09
C LEU A 115 1.96 13.73 8.45
N ARG A 116 2.18 15.04 8.46
CA ARG A 116 2.06 15.90 9.64
C ARG A 116 1.49 17.24 9.20
N SER A 117 0.68 17.84 10.05
CA SER A 117 0.06 19.13 9.75
C SER A 117 -0.65 19.13 8.39
N LEU A 118 -1.62 18.25 8.26
CA LEU A 118 -2.38 18.07 7.02
C LEU A 118 -3.07 19.38 6.61
N ASP A 119 -3.13 19.63 5.30
CA ASP A 119 -4.09 20.61 4.84
C ASP A 119 -5.53 20.14 5.11
N ARG A 120 -6.44 21.10 5.26
CA ARG A 120 -7.80 20.81 5.68
C ARG A 120 -8.54 19.90 4.70
N GLU A 121 -8.33 20.07 3.40
CA GLU A 121 -8.98 19.29 2.35
C GLU A 121 -8.58 17.81 2.45
N LEU A 122 -7.28 17.52 2.59
CA LEU A 122 -6.79 16.14 2.76
C LEU A 122 -7.24 15.55 4.10
N GLY A 123 -7.22 16.33 5.19
CA GLY A 123 -7.70 15.90 6.50
C GLY A 123 -9.18 15.49 6.48
N GLU A 124 -10.03 16.30 5.88
CA GLU A 124 -11.46 16.01 5.72
C GLU A 124 -11.70 14.76 4.85
N ALA A 125 -10.95 14.63 3.75
CA ALA A 125 -11.05 13.48 2.86
C ALA A 125 -10.61 12.18 3.55
N LEU A 126 -9.51 12.19 4.31
CA LEU A 126 -9.03 11.05 5.09
C LEU A 126 -10.03 10.66 6.18
N ALA A 127 -10.53 11.63 6.95
CA ALA A 127 -11.51 11.39 8.00
C ALA A 127 -12.78 10.74 7.43
N SER A 128 -13.29 11.26 6.32
CA SER A 128 -14.44 10.69 5.62
C SER A 128 -14.19 9.28 5.10
N ALA A 129 -13.04 9.03 4.48
CA ALA A 129 -12.69 7.72 3.94
C ALA A 129 -12.52 6.67 5.05
N MET A 130 -11.88 7.03 6.17
CA MET A 130 -11.64 6.14 7.30
C MET A 130 -12.94 5.81 8.03
N SER A 131 -13.80 6.79 8.36
CA SER A 131 -15.09 6.53 9.00
C SER A 131 -16.05 5.77 8.10
N GLY A 132 -16.02 6.02 6.79
CA GLY A 132 -16.82 5.26 5.81
C GLY A 132 -16.42 3.80 5.71
N LYS A 133 -15.14 3.49 5.88
CA LYS A 133 -14.59 2.14 5.78
C LYS A 133 -14.64 1.36 7.10
N TYR A 134 -14.36 2.02 8.22
CA TYR A 134 -14.24 1.36 9.54
C TYR A 134 -15.39 1.77 10.45
N LYS A 135 -16.41 0.92 10.55
CA LYS A 135 -17.61 1.19 11.34
C LYS A 135 -17.27 1.44 12.81
N GLY A 136 -17.73 2.57 13.32
CA GLY A 136 -17.49 2.97 14.72
C GLY A 136 -16.15 3.70 14.93
N TYR A 137 -15.40 3.96 13.86
CA TYR A 137 -14.24 4.83 13.88
C TYR A 137 -14.62 6.20 13.29
N ASP A 138 -14.47 7.26 14.05
CA ASP A 138 -14.90 8.62 13.68
C ASP A 138 -13.77 9.63 13.93
N PRO A 139 -12.71 9.61 13.10
CA PRO A 139 -11.62 10.54 13.20
C PRO A 139 -12.03 11.94 12.72
N THR A 140 -11.39 12.96 13.25
CA THR A 140 -11.53 14.34 12.81
C THR A 140 -10.41 14.70 11.81
N PRO A 141 -10.56 15.77 11.01
CA PRO A 141 -9.53 16.18 10.04
C PRO A 141 -8.13 16.40 10.62
N ASP A 142 -8.04 16.76 11.90
CA ASP A 142 -6.81 17.03 12.65
C ASP A 142 -6.27 15.83 13.43
N SER A 143 -6.92 14.66 13.33
CA SER A 143 -6.53 13.45 14.07
C SER A 143 -5.09 13.01 13.82
N TRP A 144 -4.50 13.40 12.69
CA TRP A 144 -3.14 13.00 12.29
C TRP A 144 -2.14 14.15 12.21
N ASP A 145 -2.45 15.33 12.73
CA ASP A 145 -1.55 16.50 12.72
C ASP A 145 -0.22 16.24 13.42
N ASN A 146 -0.22 15.34 14.40
CA ASN A 146 0.98 14.91 15.11
C ASN A 146 1.61 13.62 14.55
N GLY A 147 1.21 13.21 13.34
CA GLY A 147 1.67 11.97 12.69
C GLY A 147 0.73 10.78 12.89
N GLY A 148 1.18 9.60 12.50
CA GLY A 148 0.40 8.37 12.58
C GLY A 148 -0.36 8.04 11.30
N MET A 149 -0.39 8.93 10.32
CA MET A 149 -0.87 8.66 8.97
C MET A 149 0.31 8.67 7.99
N TRP A 150 0.39 7.66 7.15
CA TRP A 150 1.47 7.47 6.19
C TRP A 150 0.91 7.29 4.78
N ARG A 151 1.34 8.15 3.86
CA ARG A 151 1.09 7.93 2.42
C ARG A 151 2.09 6.93 1.90
N ILE A 152 1.63 6.00 1.06
CA ILE A 152 2.48 4.98 0.46
C ILE A 152 2.91 5.41 -0.95
N GLU A 153 4.21 5.42 -1.17
CA GLU A 153 4.84 5.59 -2.46
C GLU A 153 5.24 4.21 -3.00
N PRO A 154 4.45 3.62 -3.92
CA PRO A 154 4.74 2.29 -4.42
C PRO A 154 5.97 2.30 -5.34
N GLU A 155 6.81 1.27 -5.23
CA GLU A 155 7.92 1.00 -6.14
C GLU A 155 7.65 -0.23 -7.01
N THR A 156 6.98 -1.21 -6.43
CA THR A 156 6.65 -2.46 -7.11
C THR A 156 5.35 -3.02 -6.55
N VAL A 157 4.48 -3.48 -7.44
CA VAL A 157 3.32 -4.28 -7.07
C VAL A 157 3.48 -5.68 -7.66
N LEU A 158 3.13 -6.70 -6.88
CA LEU A 158 3.04 -8.09 -7.31
C LEU A 158 1.63 -8.58 -7.10
N ALA A 159 1.07 -9.29 -8.10
CA ALA A 159 -0.22 -9.94 -7.94
C ALA A 159 -0.29 -11.27 -8.71
N TRP A 160 -1.08 -12.21 -8.18
CA TRP A 160 -1.41 -13.46 -8.86
C TRP A 160 -2.69 -14.09 -8.29
N LYS A 161 -3.43 -14.81 -9.14
CA LYS A 161 -4.49 -15.76 -8.73
C LYS A 161 -3.99 -17.21 -8.78
N ALA A 162 -3.05 -17.47 -9.69
CA ALA A 162 -2.30 -18.70 -9.79
C ALA A 162 -0.91 -18.36 -10.31
N MET A 163 0.10 -19.19 -10.03
CA MET A 163 1.48 -18.89 -10.41
C MET A 163 1.66 -18.48 -11.87
N PRO A 164 1.02 -19.12 -12.88
CA PRO A 164 1.14 -18.70 -14.27
C PRO A 164 0.64 -17.27 -14.57
N THR A 165 -0.23 -16.71 -13.71
CA THR A 165 -0.73 -15.33 -13.85
C THR A 165 0.11 -14.31 -13.13
N SER A 166 1.20 -14.71 -12.45
CA SER A 166 2.05 -13.81 -11.67
C SER A 166 2.49 -12.61 -12.50
N THR A 167 2.13 -11.44 -12.01
CA THR A 167 2.35 -10.15 -12.67
C THR A 167 3.08 -9.22 -11.73
N ARG A 168 4.04 -8.49 -12.27
CA ARG A 168 4.74 -7.42 -11.57
C ARG A 168 4.53 -6.11 -12.30
N TRP A 169 4.32 -5.05 -11.54
CA TRP A 169 4.35 -3.67 -12.03
C TRP A 169 5.49 -2.93 -11.35
N ARG A 170 6.20 -2.12 -12.12
CA ARG A 170 7.23 -1.22 -11.62
C ARG A 170 6.78 0.21 -11.80
N PHE A 171 6.91 0.98 -10.74
CA PHE A 171 6.69 2.42 -10.76
C PHE A 171 8.01 3.13 -11.07
N ASP A 172 7.92 4.18 -11.86
CA ASP A 172 9.06 5.05 -12.07
C ASP A 172 9.43 5.73 -10.76
N LYS A 173 10.73 5.88 -10.52
CA LYS A 173 11.18 6.62 -9.35
C LYS A 173 10.67 8.05 -9.45
N PRO A 174 10.14 8.63 -8.36
CA PRO A 174 9.90 10.06 -8.33
C PRO A 174 11.22 10.78 -8.65
N GLY A 175 11.15 11.66 -9.65
CA GLY A 175 12.29 12.49 -10.06
C GLY A 175 12.71 13.46 -8.95
#